data_8ab7ee759c653c7e83b0836e121e81d5
#
_entry.id   8ab7ee759c653c7e83b0836e121e81d5
#
_cell.length_a   1.000
_cell.length_b   1.000
_cell.length_c   1.000
_cell.angle_alpha   90.00
_cell.angle_beta   90.00
_cell.angle_gamma   90.00
#
_symmetry.space_group_name_H-M   'P 1'
#
loop_
_entity.id
_entity.type
_entity.pdbx_description
1 polymer ?
#
loop_
_entity_poly.entity_id
_entity_poly.type
_entity_poly.pdbx_seq_one_letter_code
_entity_poly.pdbx_strand_id
1 'polypeptide(L)'
;YFEQDKALERRFQKVMVDEPTTDDAVSILRGLKERYENHHQVRIKDEAIVAAVELSTRYITSRFLPDKAIDLVDEAASRLRLEMNSVPEEIDTLDRRVRQLEIEREAIRREKDKERVEHLTKEIEELKARDAEMRARWQGQRDLLKRIQENKDRIEQLKIEAQQAERQGDYGKVAEIRYGKIQEAEKEIAAFQEEYRLASASGSMIKEEVDAQDVAEVVSRWTGIPVTRMLASEREKLLHMEDELLSLIHISEPTRR
;
A
#
# COMPACT_ATOMS: atom_id res chain seq x y z
N TYR A 1 1.41 39.15 5.09
CA TYR A 1 2.41 40.22 4.85
C TYR A 1 1.95 41.21 3.75
N PHE A 2 1.37 40.73 2.63
CA PHE A 2 0.91 41.58 1.51
C PHE A 2 -0.33 42.42 1.84
N GLU A 3 -1.23 41.93 2.70
CA GLU A 3 -2.45 42.63 3.08
C GLU A 3 -2.20 43.86 3.98
N GLN A 4 -1.01 43.96 4.57
CA GLN A 4 -0.65 45.11 5.44
C GLN A 4 0.00 46.26 4.68
N ASP A 5 0.43 46.07 3.44
CA ASP A 5 1.08 47.09 2.62
C ASP A 5 0.20 47.52 1.44
N LYS A 6 -0.49 48.64 1.62
CA LYS A 6 -1.36 49.25 0.59
C LYS A 6 -0.65 49.60 -0.72
N ALA A 7 0.69 49.80 -0.69
CA ALA A 7 1.46 50.08 -1.89
C ALA A 7 1.70 48.82 -2.74
N LEU A 8 1.83 47.66 -2.09
CA LEU A 8 1.91 46.35 -2.75
C LEU A 8 0.54 45.89 -3.27
N GLU A 9 -0.54 46.10 -2.51
CA GLU A 9 -1.88 45.70 -2.91
C GLU A 9 -2.32 46.37 -4.24
N ARG A 10 -1.89 47.58 -4.51
CA ARG A 10 -2.18 48.28 -5.77
C ARG A 10 -1.41 47.75 -7.00
N ARG A 11 -0.32 47.01 -6.77
CA ARG A 11 0.55 46.46 -7.84
C ARG A 11 0.26 45.00 -8.18
N PHE A 12 -0.49 44.30 -7.34
CA PHE A 12 -0.84 42.89 -7.53
C PHE A 12 -2.35 42.73 -7.58
N GLN A 13 -2.82 42.03 -8.60
CA GLN A 13 -4.22 41.65 -8.70
C GLN A 13 -4.44 40.33 -7.95
N LYS A 14 -5.46 40.29 -7.08
CA LYS A 14 -5.87 39.05 -6.43
C LYS A 14 -6.50 38.11 -7.45
N VAL A 15 -5.96 36.90 -7.57
CA VAL A 15 -6.55 35.80 -8.34
C VAL A 15 -7.09 34.80 -7.33
N MET A 16 -8.40 34.60 -7.35
CA MET A 16 -9.03 33.58 -6.53
C MET A 16 -8.83 32.22 -7.20
N VAL A 17 -8.39 31.23 -6.42
CA VAL A 17 -8.26 29.85 -6.85
C VAL A 17 -9.23 29.04 -6.00
N ASP A 18 -10.29 28.59 -6.63
CA ASP A 18 -11.31 27.78 -5.96
C ASP A 18 -10.86 26.32 -5.84
N GLU A 19 -11.45 25.59 -4.89
CA GLU A 19 -11.25 24.15 -4.74
C GLU A 19 -11.76 23.41 -5.99
N PRO A 20 -10.97 22.46 -6.58
CA PRO A 20 -11.40 21.72 -7.74
C PRO A 20 -12.59 20.81 -7.39
N THR A 21 -13.37 20.47 -8.42
CA THR A 21 -14.45 19.49 -8.28
C THR A 21 -13.86 18.10 -8.02
N THR A 22 -14.69 17.15 -7.56
CA THR A 22 -14.27 15.75 -7.36
C THR A 22 -13.73 15.13 -8.65
N ASP A 23 -14.36 15.38 -9.80
CA ASP A 23 -13.92 14.85 -11.11
C ASP A 23 -12.58 15.46 -11.55
N ASP A 24 -12.39 16.75 -11.32
CA ASP A 24 -11.10 17.43 -11.57
C ASP A 24 -10.01 16.89 -10.66
N ALA A 25 -10.32 16.66 -9.38
CA ALA A 25 -9.37 16.11 -8.42
C ALA A 25 -8.93 14.67 -8.81
N VAL A 26 -9.87 13.80 -9.25
CA VAL A 26 -9.53 12.47 -9.79
C VAL A 26 -8.60 12.59 -11.00
N SER A 27 -8.87 13.54 -11.90
CA SER A 27 -8.05 13.76 -13.10
C SER A 27 -6.64 14.24 -12.72
N ILE A 28 -6.51 15.13 -11.73
CA ILE A 28 -5.23 15.58 -11.19
C ILE A 28 -4.45 14.40 -10.58
N LEU A 29 -5.09 13.59 -9.75
CA LEU A 29 -4.44 12.44 -9.11
C LEU A 29 -4.00 11.40 -10.13
N ARG A 30 -4.80 11.14 -11.18
CA ARG A 30 -4.40 10.27 -12.29
C ARG A 30 -3.13 10.79 -12.99
N GLY A 31 -3.00 12.10 -13.16
CA GLY A 31 -1.79 12.71 -13.71
C GLY A 31 -0.57 12.60 -12.80
N LEU A 32 -0.76 12.49 -11.49
CA LEU A 32 0.30 12.33 -10.50
C LEU A 32 0.63 10.86 -10.19
N LYS A 33 -0.26 9.93 -10.55
CA LYS A 33 -0.17 8.50 -10.24
C LYS A 33 1.21 7.92 -10.51
N GLU A 34 1.72 8.07 -11.73
CA GLU A 34 3.02 7.51 -12.14
C GLU A 34 4.17 7.98 -11.26
N ARG A 35 4.14 9.24 -10.81
CA ARG A 35 5.18 9.80 -9.92
C ARG A 35 5.15 9.15 -8.55
N TYR A 36 3.95 8.95 -7.98
CA TYR A 36 3.79 8.28 -6.68
C TYR A 36 4.12 6.79 -6.77
N GLU A 37 3.71 6.10 -7.85
CA GLU A 37 4.09 4.72 -8.10
C GLU A 37 5.61 4.53 -8.17
N ASN A 38 6.31 5.44 -8.85
CA ASN A 38 7.77 5.41 -8.95
C ASN A 38 8.44 5.76 -7.61
N HIS A 39 7.90 6.73 -6.86
CA HIS A 39 8.47 7.14 -5.58
C HIS A 39 8.34 6.06 -4.51
N HIS A 40 7.13 5.52 -4.35
CA HIS A 40 6.86 4.49 -3.35
C HIS A 40 7.14 3.07 -3.85
N GLN A 41 7.39 2.90 -5.16
CA GLN A 41 7.65 1.60 -5.78
C GLN A 41 6.50 0.59 -5.57
N VAL A 42 5.27 1.06 -5.61
CA VAL A 42 4.03 0.30 -5.51
C VAL A 42 3.13 0.64 -6.69
N ARG A 43 2.18 -0.22 -7.01
CA ARG A 43 1.13 0.09 -8.00
C ARG A 43 -0.06 0.71 -7.29
N ILE A 44 -0.68 1.71 -7.91
CA ILE A 44 -1.89 2.37 -7.39
C ILE A 44 -3.03 2.07 -8.35
N LYS A 45 -4.05 1.35 -7.88
CA LYS A 45 -5.23 1.09 -8.70
C LYS A 45 -6.06 2.36 -8.89
N ASP A 46 -6.79 2.44 -10.01
CA ASP A 46 -7.67 3.58 -10.27
C ASP A 46 -8.78 3.70 -9.22
N GLU A 47 -9.29 2.57 -8.75
CA GLU A 47 -10.26 2.52 -7.65
C GLU A 47 -9.75 3.15 -6.35
N ALA A 48 -8.45 3.06 -6.06
CA ALA A 48 -7.84 3.72 -4.91
C ALA A 48 -7.83 5.24 -5.06
N ILE A 49 -7.59 5.74 -6.28
CA ILE A 49 -7.62 7.18 -6.58
C ILE A 49 -9.04 7.73 -6.40
N VAL A 50 -10.04 7.05 -6.97
CA VAL A 50 -11.44 7.44 -6.82
C VAL A 50 -11.84 7.42 -5.34
N ALA A 51 -11.51 6.33 -4.62
CA ALA A 51 -11.79 6.22 -3.19
C ALA A 51 -11.10 7.33 -2.37
N ALA A 52 -9.87 7.72 -2.71
CA ALA A 52 -9.16 8.79 -2.01
C ALA A 52 -9.88 10.14 -2.13
N VAL A 53 -10.39 10.46 -3.32
CA VAL A 53 -11.16 11.68 -3.54
C VAL A 53 -12.51 11.63 -2.83
N GLU A 54 -13.27 10.55 -3.01
CA GLU A 54 -14.61 10.40 -2.42
C GLU A 54 -14.55 10.36 -0.89
N LEU A 55 -13.70 9.52 -0.31
CA LEU A 55 -13.59 9.38 1.13
C LEU A 55 -13.03 10.64 1.79
N SER A 56 -12.02 11.30 1.17
CA SER A 56 -11.51 12.55 1.69
C SER A 56 -12.58 13.66 1.67
N THR A 57 -13.38 13.73 0.61
CA THR A 57 -14.46 14.72 0.50
C THR A 57 -15.53 14.50 1.56
N ARG A 58 -15.88 13.24 1.83
CA ARG A 58 -16.93 12.87 2.77
C ARG A 58 -16.50 12.94 4.25
N TYR A 59 -15.28 12.53 4.57
CA TYR A 59 -14.84 12.32 5.95
C TYR A 59 -13.77 13.30 6.44
N ILE A 60 -13.05 14.00 5.53
CA ILE A 60 -12.02 14.96 5.88
C ILE A 60 -12.46 16.36 5.47
N THR A 61 -13.03 17.08 6.43
CA THR A 61 -13.58 18.43 6.20
C THR A 61 -12.59 19.55 6.51
N SER A 62 -11.48 19.24 7.18
CA SER A 62 -10.50 20.24 7.64
C SER A 62 -9.47 20.62 6.58
N ARG A 63 -9.45 19.97 5.43
CA ARG A 63 -8.52 20.18 4.32
C ARG A 63 -9.25 20.25 2.99
N PHE A 64 -8.62 20.83 1.99
CA PHE A 64 -9.20 21.04 0.66
C PHE A 64 -8.67 20.04 -0.36
N LEU A 65 -9.46 19.80 -1.43
CA LEU A 65 -8.99 19.09 -2.61
C LEU A 65 -8.01 19.97 -3.41
N PRO A 66 -7.02 19.39 -4.12
CA PRO A 66 -6.72 17.95 -4.21
C PRO A 66 -5.83 17.44 -3.08
N ASP A 67 -5.25 18.30 -2.24
CA ASP A 67 -4.20 17.99 -1.27
C ASP A 67 -4.59 16.85 -0.32
N LYS A 68 -5.80 16.89 0.26
CA LYS A 68 -6.25 15.83 1.17
C LYS A 68 -6.32 14.45 0.53
N ALA A 69 -6.66 14.38 -0.76
CA ALA A 69 -6.70 13.11 -1.49
C ALA A 69 -5.30 12.63 -1.88
N ILE A 70 -4.40 13.57 -2.21
CA ILE A 70 -2.98 13.30 -2.47
C ILE A 70 -2.33 12.71 -1.20
N ASP A 71 -2.53 13.35 -0.05
CA ASP A 71 -1.99 12.88 1.24
C ASP A 71 -2.45 11.44 1.56
N LEU A 72 -3.72 11.09 1.27
CA LEU A 72 -4.23 9.75 1.48
C LEU A 72 -3.55 8.70 0.59
N VAL A 73 -3.37 9.04 -0.69
CA VAL A 73 -2.68 8.14 -1.63
C VAL A 73 -1.22 7.96 -1.23
N ASP A 74 -0.56 9.04 -0.84
CA ASP A 74 0.83 9.03 -0.38
C ASP A 74 1.01 8.16 0.86
N GLU A 75 0.16 8.32 1.88
CA GLU A 75 0.23 7.52 3.10
C GLU A 75 -0.13 6.04 2.85
N ALA A 76 -1.15 5.76 2.02
CA ALA A 76 -1.51 4.39 1.67
C ALA A 76 -0.37 3.69 0.91
N ALA A 77 0.27 4.38 -0.04
CA ALA A 77 1.41 3.87 -0.78
C ALA A 77 2.65 3.65 0.12
N SER A 78 2.93 4.60 1.01
CA SER A 78 4.01 4.49 2.00
C SER A 78 3.82 3.30 2.93
N ARG A 79 2.59 3.09 3.39
CA ARG A 79 2.24 1.97 4.26
C ARG A 79 2.42 0.63 3.55
N LEU A 80 1.88 0.51 2.34
CA LEU A 80 2.03 -0.70 1.55
C LEU A 80 3.52 -1.01 1.30
N ARG A 81 4.32 0.00 1.02
CA ARG A 81 5.78 -0.13 0.89
C ARG A 81 6.43 -0.69 2.16
N LEU A 82 6.03 -0.23 3.34
CA LEU A 82 6.52 -0.76 4.60
C LEU A 82 6.09 -2.21 4.81
N GLU A 83 4.84 -2.55 4.47
CA GLU A 83 4.32 -3.90 4.54
C GLU A 83 5.05 -4.86 3.61
N MET A 84 5.36 -4.45 2.37
CA MET A 84 6.17 -5.23 1.42
C MET A 84 7.58 -5.54 1.93
N ASN A 85 8.16 -4.66 2.74
CA ASN A 85 9.49 -4.85 3.31
C ASN A 85 9.48 -5.59 4.65
N SER A 86 8.33 -5.75 5.28
CA SER A 86 8.15 -6.46 6.54
C SER A 86 7.90 -7.95 6.31
N VAL A 87 8.16 -8.73 7.34
CA VAL A 87 7.85 -10.16 7.33
C VAL A 87 6.34 -10.34 7.38
N PRO A 88 5.74 -11.18 6.52
CA PRO A 88 4.31 -11.47 6.56
C PRO A 88 3.85 -11.97 7.93
N GLU A 89 2.63 -11.61 8.32
CA GLU A 89 2.05 -11.96 9.62
C GLU A 89 1.98 -13.47 9.84
N GLU A 90 1.78 -14.24 8.77
CA GLU A 90 1.76 -15.71 8.82
C GLU A 90 3.10 -16.28 9.30
N ILE A 91 4.22 -15.74 8.83
CA ILE A 91 5.57 -16.15 9.26
C ILE A 91 5.84 -15.71 10.69
N ASP A 92 5.44 -14.48 11.06
CA ASP A 92 5.63 -13.98 12.43
C ASP A 92 4.81 -14.80 13.45
N THR A 93 3.60 -15.22 13.10
CA THR A 93 2.77 -16.09 13.96
C THR A 93 3.39 -17.47 14.14
N LEU A 94 3.96 -18.07 13.09
CA LEU A 94 4.69 -19.33 13.17
C LEU A 94 5.93 -19.20 14.07
N ASP A 95 6.71 -18.14 13.88
CA ASP A 95 7.87 -17.86 14.73
C ASP A 95 7.51 -17.74 16.21
N ARG A 96 6.45 -17.01 16.52
CA ARG A 96 5.96 -16.90 17.91
C ARG A 96 5.52 -18.24 18.46
N ARG A 97 4.83 -19.06 17.66
CA ARG A 97 4.41 -20.39 18.09
C ARG A 97 5.60 -21.32 18.33
N VAL A 98 6.59 -21.32 17.44
CA VAL A 98 7.83 -22.09 17.63
C VAL A 98 8.53 -21.70 18.90
N ARG A 99 8.71 -20.40 19.17
CA ARG A 99 9.34 -19.92 20.42
C ARG A 99 8.56 -20.33 21.66
N GLN A 100 7.24 -20.27 21.61
CA GLN A 100 6.39 -20.72 22.72
C GLN A 100 6.60 -22.20 23.05
N LEU A 101 6.59 -23.06 22.00
CA LEU A 101 6.81 -24.48 22.15
C LEU A 101 8.24 -24.84 22.61
N GLU A 102 9.24 -24.07 22.17
CA GLU A 102 10.62 -24.22 22.65
C GLU A 102 10.74 -23.93 24.16
N ILE A 103 10.06 -22.86 24.63
CA ILE A 103 10.02 -22.54 26.06
C ILE A 103 9.30 -23.64 26.84
N GLU A 104 8.16 -24.13 26.34
CA GLU A 104 7.41 -25.22 26.96
C GLU A 104 8.24 -26.51 27.01
N ARG A 105 8.93 -26.86 25.92
CA ARG A 105 9.82 -28.04 25.88
C ARG A 105 10.93 -27.95 26.94
N GLU A 106 11.57 -26.78 27.10
CA GLU A 106 12.60 -26.61 28.12
C GLU A 106 12.04 -26.68 29.56
N ALA A 107 10.79 -26.25 29.78
CA ALA A 107 10.13 -26.41 31.08
C ALA A 107 9.85 -27.89 31.40
N ILE A 108 9.25 -28.63 30.47
CA ILE A 108 8.92 -30.04 30.64
C ILE A 108 10.18 -30.92 30.72
N ARG A 109 11.25 -30.55 30.03
CA ARG A 109 12.54 -31.24 30.14
C ARG A 109 13.06 -31.30 31.58
N ARG A 110 12.79 -30.27 32.39
CA ARG A 110 13.15 -30.23 33.82
C ARG A 110 12.29 -31.17 34.67
N GLU A 111 11.06 -31.46 34.21
CA GLU A 111 10.14 -32.40 34.85
C GLU A 111 10.42 -33.86 34.48
N LYS A 112 11.38 -34.13 33.57
CA LYS A 112 11.81 -35.43 33.07
C LYS A 112 10.75 -36.28 32.34
N ASP A 113 9.71 -35.64 31.81
CA ASP A 113 8.69 -36.28 30.97
C ASP A 113 9.22 -36.44 29.52
N LYS A 114 9.81 -37.59 29.23
CA LYS A 114 10.45 -37.87 27.95
C LYS A 114 9.46 -37.93 26.78
N GLU A 115 8.29 -38.55 26.97
CA GLU A 115 7.30 -38.71 25.90
C GLU A 115 6.78 -37.36 25.40
N ARG A 116 6.53 -36.46 26.34
CA ARG A 116 6.04 -35.11 26.03
C ARG A 116 7.12 -34.25 25.37
N VAL A 117 8.37 -34.38 25.77
CA VAL A 117 9.52 -33.71 25.14
C VAL A 117 9.72 -34.20 23.70
N GLU A 118 9.57 -35.51 23.43
CA GLU A 118 9.67 -36.03 22.07
C GLU A 118 8.52 -35.54 21.17
N HIS A 119 7.30 -35.49 21.68
CA HIS A 119 6.15 -34.94 20.96
C HIS A 119 6.36 -33.46 20.59
N LEU A 120 6.73 -32.63 21.57
CA LEU A 120 7.01 -31.21 21.33
C LEU A 120 8.16 -31.00 20.35
N THR A 121 9.19 -31.86 20.41
CA THR A 121 10.32 -31.76 19.49
C THR A 121 9.89 -32.01 18.05
N LYS A 122 9.05 -33.01 17.80
CA LYS A 122 8.48 -33.27 16.46
C LYS A 122 7.62 -32.10 15.97
N GLU A 123 6.73 -31.59 16.83
CA GLU A 123 5.88 -30.45 16.48
C GLU A 123 6.73 -29.20 16.13
N ILE A 124 7.79 -28.94 16.90
CA ILE A 124 8.73 -27.83 16.62
C ILE A 124 9.46 -28.05 15.29
N GLU A 125 9.91 -29.26 14.99
CA GLU A 125 10.60 -29.57 13.73
C GLU A 125 9.67 -29.40 12.53
N GLU A 126 8.42 -29.85 12.62
CA GLU A 126 7.41 -29.65 11.57
C GLU A 126 7.10 -28.17 11.33
N LEU A 127 6.90 -27.38 12.40
CA LEU A 127 6.65 -25.94 12.28
C LEU A 127 7.86 -25.19 11.73
N LYS A 128 9.08 -25.56 12.14
CA LYS A 128 10.31 -24.97 11.59
C LYS A 128 10.52 -25.29 10.12
N ALA A 129 10.19 -26.50 9.69
CA ALA A 129 10.25 -26.87 8.27
C ALA A 129 9.26 -26.03 7.44
N ARG A 130 8.03 -25.86 7.95
CA ARG A 130 7.01 -25.03 7.33
C ARG A 130 7.40 -23.54 7.29
N ASP A 131 7.95 -23.03 8.37
CA ASP A 131 8.46 -21.64 8.44
C ASP A 131 9.59 -21.41 7.42
N ALA A 132 10.54 -22.35 7.33
CA ALA A 132 11.65 -22.28 6.38
C ALA A 132 11.14 -22.29 4.92
N GLU A 133 10.14 -23.11 4.58
CA GLU A 133 9.52 -23.13 3.26
C GLU A 133 8.83 -21.79 2.95
N MET A 134 8.03 -21.28 3.88
CA MET A 134 7.34 -20.00 3.70
C MET A 134 8.32 -18.83 3.56
N ARG A 135 9.39 -18.81 4.37
CA ARG A 135 10.44 -17.79 4.25
C ARG A 135 11.18 -17.86 2.91
N ALA A 136 11.48 -19.07 2.42
CA ALA A 136 12.13 -19.24 1.13
C ALA A 136 11.26 -18.70 -0.02
N ARG A 137 9.94 -18.98 0.03
CA ARG A 137 8.97 -18.47 -0.95
C ARG A 137 8.86 -16.94 -0.88
N TRP A 138 8.70 -16.39 0.32
CA TRP A 138 8.63 -14.95 0.53
C TRP A 138 9.90 -14.23 0.06
N GLN A 139 11.08 -14.76 0.40
CA GLN A 139 12.36 -14.20 -0.05
C GLN A 139 12.49 -14.25 -1.57
N GLY A 140 12.10 -15.35 -2.21
CA GLY A 140 12.10 -15.47 -3.68
C GLY A 140 11.20 -14.42 -4.35
N GLN A 141 9.96 -14.25 -3.85
CA GLN A 141 9.04 -13.23 -4.36
C GLN A 141 9.61 -11.81 -4.16
N ARG A 142 10.16 -11.52 -2.98
CA ARG A 142 10.78 -10.22 -2.66
C ARG A 142 11.98 -9.91 -3.54
N ASP A 143 12.84 -10.89 -3.80
CA ASP A 143 14.03 -10.70 -4.65
C ASP A 143 13.65 -10.41 -6.09
N LEU A 144 12.59 -11.06 -6.62
CA LEU A 144 12.07 -10.75 -7.96
C LEU A 144 11.53 -9.31 -8.04
N LEU A 145 10.73 -8.89 -7.06
CA LEU A 145 10.22 -7.51 -6.98
C LEU A 145 11.36 -6.49 -6.92
N LYS A 146 12.39 -6.78 -6.14
CA LYS A 146 13.57 -5.93 -6.03
C LYS A 146 14.30 -5.77 -7.37
N ARG A 147 14.47 -6.86 -8.12
CA ARG A 147 15.08 -6.82 -9.46
C ARG A 147 14.25 -6.03 -10.45
N ILE A 148 12.93 -6.20 -10.43
CA ILE A 148 12.01 -5.40 -11.26
C ILE A 148 12.20 -3.91 -10.96
N GLN A 149 12.31 -3.56 -9.68
CA GLN A 149 12.47 -2.18 -9.26
C GLN A 149 13.84 -1.60 -9.67
N GLU A 150 14.91 -2.33 -9.44
CA GLU A 150 16.27 -1.91 -9.85
C GLU A 150 16.34 -1.63 -11.36
N ASN A 151 15.64 -2.43 -12.17
CA ASN A 151 15.58 -2.20 -13.62
C ASN A 151 14.71 -0.98 -13.98
N LYS A 152 13.61 -0.71 -13.25
CA LYS A 152 12.83 0.53 -13.44
C LYS A 152 13.65 1.77 -13.12
N ASP A 153 14.35 1.77 -11.98
CA ASP A 153 15.23 2.87 -11.58
C ASP A 153 16.36 3.09 -12.61
N ARG A 154 16.89 2.00 -13.14
CA ARG A 154 17.89 2.04 -14.25
C ARG A 154 17.32 2.68 -15.52
N ILE A 155 16.08 2.34 -15.90
CA ILE A 155 15.42 2.96 -17.05
C ILE A 155 15.24 4.46 -16.84
N GLU A 156 14.86 4.89 -15.65
CA GLU A 156 14.67 6.30 -15.34
C GLU A 156 15.99 7.08 -15.42
N GLN A 157 17.07 6.53 -14.88
CA GLN A 157 18.41 7.09 -15.05
C GLN A 157 18.83 7.18 -16.52
N LEU A 158 18.59 6.14 -17.29
CA LEU A 158 18.89 6.11 -18.73
C LEU A 158 18.07 7.15 -19.52
N LYS A 159 16.80 7.39 -19.12
CA LYS A 159 15.97 8.47 -19.71
C LYS A 159 16.57 9.84 -19.44
N ILE A 160 17.06 10.08 -18.22
CA ILE A 160 17.71 11.35 -17.85
C ILE A 160 19.01 11.52 -18.64
N GLU A 161 19.83 10.47 -18.76
CA GLU A 161 21.06 10.50 -19.57
C GLU A 161 20.76 10.77 -21.05
N ALA A 162 19.72 10.16 -21.60
CA ALA A 162 19.29 10.39 -22.98
C ALA A 162 18.88 11.85 -23.20
N GLN A 163 18.15 12.46 -22.27
CA GLN A 163 17.77 13.88 -22.34
C GLN A 163 19.00 14.81 -22.26
N GLN A 164 19.99 14.47 -21.44
CA GLN A 164 21.23 15.23 -21.35
C GLN A 164 22.04 15.13 -22.64
N ALA A 165 22.17 13.93 -23.23
CA ALA A 165 22.84 13.70 -24.49
C ALA A 165 22.12 14.44 -25.65
N GLU A 166 20.78 14.46 -25.64
CA GLU A 166 19.97 15.20 -26.63
C GLU A 166 20.24 16.72 -26.56
N ARG A 167 20.36 17.29 -25.36
CA ARG A 167 20.73 18.72 -25.16
C ARG A 167 22.15 19.03 -25.62
N GLN A 168 23.06 18.03 -25.61
CA GLN A 168 24.45 18.17 -26.10
C GLN A 168 24.58 17.91 -27.61
N GLY A 169 23.47 17.46 -28.26
CA GLY A 169 23.46 17.17 -29.70
C GLY A 169 24.05 15.81 -30.05
N ASP A 170 24.33 14.94 -29.08
CA ASP A 170 24.85 13.58 -29.31
C ASP A 170 23.73 12.58 -29.59
N TYR A 171 23.20 12.63 -30.80
CA TYR A 171 22.10 11.76 -31.22
C TYR A 171 22.50 10.28 -31.35
N GLY A 172 23.81 9.99 -31.54
CA GLY A 172 24.29 8.63 -31.54
C GLY A 172 24.12 7.94 -30.19
N LYS A 173 24.52 8.63 -29.12
CA LYS A 173 24.36 8.17 -27.75
C LYS A 173 22.86 8.06 -27.34
N VAL A 174 22.05 9.01 -27.80
CA VAL A 174 20.56 8.94 -27.56
C VAL A 174 19.97 7.69 -28.18
N ALA A 175 20.37 7.36 -29.42
CA ALA A 175 19.90 6.17 -30.12
C ALA A 175 20.33 4.87 -29.40
N GLU A 176 21.60 4.77 -28.97
CA GLU A 176 22.11 3.63 -28.20
C GLU A 176 21.35 3.43 -26.92
N ILE A 177 21.08 4.51 -26.19
CA ILE A 177 20.34 4.43 -24.91
C ILE A 177 18.88 4.03 -25.15
N ARG A 178 18.17 4.71 -26.04
CA ARG A 178 16.73 4.49 -26.26
C ARG A 178 16.41 3.14 -26.92
N TYR A 179 17.19 2.74 -27.92
CA TYR A 179 16.93 1.52 -28.70
C TYR A 179 17.75 0.30 -28.26
N GLY A 180 18.79 0.50 -27.45
CA GLY A 180 19.60 -0.58 -26.89
C GLY A 180 19.28 -0.80 -25.42
N LYS A 181 19.82 0.04 -24.54
CA LYS A 181 19.82 -0.19 -23.08
C LYS A 181 18.44 -0.18 -22.44
N ILE A 182 17.54 0.72 -22.87
CA ILE A 182 16.18 0.79 -22.32
C ILE A 182 15.37 -0.44 -22.74
N GLN A 183 15.45 -0.84 -24.05
CA GLN A 183 14.73 -2.04 -24.50
C GLN A 183 15.22 -3.33 -23.85
N GLU A 184 16.52 -3.43 -23.55
CA GLU A 184 17.07 -4.56 -22.82
C GLU A 184 16.51 -4.63 -21.39
N ALA A 185 16.53 -3.51 -20.67
CA ALA A 185 15.97 -3.43 -19.33
C ALA A 185 14.44 -3.70 -19.30
N GLU A 186 13.69 -3.24 -20.30
CA GLU A 186 12.26 -3.54 -20.44
C GLU A 186 12.00 -5.04 -20.67
N LYS A 187 12.84 -5.72 -21.45
CA LYS A 187 12.75 -7.18 -21.63
C LYS A 187 13.07 -7.94 -20.35
N GLU A 188 14.06 -7.50 -19.59
CA GLU A 188 14.38 -8.09 -18.29
C GLU A 188 13.21 -7.91 -17.31
N ILE A 189 12.60 -6.72 -17.26
CA ILE A 189 11.41 -6.49 -16.44
C ILE A 189 10.28 -7.45 -16.83
N ALA A 190 9.99 -7.59 -18.11
CA ALA A 190 8.94 -8.49 -18.58
C ALA A 190 9.21 -9.96 -18.20
N ALA A 191 10.47 -10.40 -18.28
CA ALA A 191 10.87 -11.75 -17.85
C ALA A 191 10.67 -11.96 -16.33
N PHE A 192 11.11 -10.99 -15.50
CA PHE A 192 10.95 -11.07 -14.05
C PHE A 192 9.48 -10.96 -13.61
N GLN A 193 8.68 -10.18 -14.32
CA GLN A 193 7.23 -10.10 -14.07
C GLN A 193 6.53 -11.44 -14.35
N GLU A 194 6.90 -12.14 -15.42
CA GLU A 194 6.35 -13.46 -15.70
C GLU A 194 6.82 -14.51 -14.68
N GLU A 195 8.09 -14.48 -14.29
CA GLU A 195 8.62 -15.34 -13.23
C GLU A 195 7.90 -15.09 -11.90
N TYR A 196 7.67 -13.83 -11.54
CA TYR A 196 6.91 -13.45 -10.36
C TYR A 196 5.45 -13.93 -10.44
N ARG A 197 4.80 -13.78 -11.59
CA ARG A 197 3.44 -14.27 -11.82
C ARG A 197 3.33 -15.77 -11.60
N LEU A 198 4.30 -16.53 -12.08
CA LEU A 198 4.36 -17.98 -11.86
C LEU A 198 4.62 -18.33 -10.39
N ALA A 199 5.53 -17.63 -9.73
CA ALA A 199 5.82 -17.82 -8.31
C ALA A 199 4.64 -17.42 -7.39
N SER A 200 3.79 -16.50 -7.84
CA SER A 200 2.60 -16.03 -7.11
C SER A 200 1.34 -16.86 -7.41
N ALA A 201 1.37 -17.77 -8.39
CA ALA A 201 0.22 -18.60 -8.76
C ALA A 201 -0.27 -19.50 -7.62
N SER A 202 0.62 -19.87 -6.69
CA SER A 202 0.28 -20.64 -5.48
C SER A 202 -0.10 -19.78 -4.25
N GLY A 203 -0.33 -18.48 -4.46
CA GLY A 203 -0.64 -17.48 -3.45
C GLY A 203 0.47 -16.42 -3.34
N SER A 204 0.12 -15.15 -3.54
CA SER A 204 1.03 -14.04 -3.27
C SER A 204 1.07 -13.78 -1.78
N MET A 205 2.27 -13.76 -1.20
CA MET A 205 2.51 -13.39 0.19
C MET A 205 2.76 -11.88 0.34
N ILE A 206 2.91 -11.18 -0.79
CA ILE A 206 3.22 -9.75 -0.83
C ILE A 206 2.12 -9.06 -1.63
N LYS A 207 1.46 -8.06 -1.02
CA LYS A 207 0.53 -7.17 -1.69
C LYS A 207 1.35 -6.07 -2.38
N GLU A 208 1.10 -5.83 -3.68
CA GLU A 208 1.86 -4.85 -4.49
C GLU A 208 1.03 -3.66 -4.92
N GLU A 209 -0.29 -3.75 -4.80
CA GLU A 209 -1.22 -2.78 -5.32
C GLU A 209 -2.01 -2.12 -4.21
N VAL A 210 -2.01 -0.79 -4.20
CA VAL A 210 -2.89 0.01 -3.35
C VAL A 210 -4.29 -0.05 -3.92
N ASP A 211 -5.25 -0.50 -3.12
CA ASP A 211 -6.67 -0.56 -3.46
C ASP A 211 -7.52 0.43 -2.62
N ALA A 212 -8.82 0.44 -2.88
CA ALA A 212 -9.75 1.29 -2.15
C ALA A 212 -9.80 0.98 -0.65
N GLN A 213 -9.52 -0.27 -0.25
CA GLN A 213 -9.52 -0.67 1.15
C GLN A 213 -8.33 -0.07 1.89
N ASP A 214 -7.13 -0.04 1.31
CA ASP A 214 -5.96 0.58 1.92
C ASP A 214 -6.20 2.06 2.21
N VAL A 215 -6.79 2.76 1.24
CA VAL A 215 -7.17 4.16 1.41
C VAL A 215 -8.21 4.34 2.52
N ALA A 216 -9.24 3.50 2.56
CA ALA A 216 -10.26 3.54 3.59
C ALA A 216 -9.68 3.25 4.99
N GLU A 217 -8.67 2.38 5.11
CA GLU A 217 -7.96 2.13 6.36
C GLU A 217 -7.18 3.36 6.84
N VAL A 218 -6.54 4.10 5.93
CA VAL A 218 -5.86 5.37 6.26
C VAL A 218 -6.89 6.39 6.77
N VAL A 219 -8.00 6.57 6.04
CA VAL A 219 -9.08 7.48 6.45
C VAL A 219 -9.66 7.08 7.81
N SER A 220 -9.86 5.77 8.04
CA SER A 220 -10.34 5.24 9.33
C SER A 220 -9.39 5.60 10.47
N ARG A 221 -8.10 5.52 10.24
CA ARG A 221 -7.07 5.87 11.22
C ARG A 221 -7.07 7.37 11.53
N TRP A 222 -7.26 8.22 10.53
CA TRP A 222 -7.30 9.67 10.72
C TRP A 222 -8.58 10.15 11.39
N THR A 223 -9.71 9.54 11.05
CA THR A 223 -11.03 9.99 11.50
C THR A 223 -11.58 9.21 12.69
N GLY A 224 -11.06 8.00 12.95
CA GLY A 224 -11.59 7.06 13.94
C GLY A 224 -12.88 6.34 13.50
N ILE A 225 -13.32 6.51 12.24
CA ILE A 225 -14.54 5.86 11.72
C ILE A 225 -14.17 4.47 11.16
N PRO A 226 -14.88 3.38 11.54
CA PRO A 226 -14.56 2.03 11.04
C PRO A 226 -14.66 1.90 9.52
N VAL A 227 -13.70 1.17 8.90
CA VAL A 227 -13.62 0.93 7.45
C VAL A 227 -14.91 0.33 6.87
N THR A 228 -15.53 -0.60 7.60
CA THR A 228 -16.78 -1.24 7.17
C THR A 228 -17.92 -0.26 6.91
N ARG A 229 -17.93 0.85 7.65
CA ARG A 229 -18.93 1.92 7.43
C ARG A 229 -18.60 2.80 6.24
N MET A 230 -17.35 2.87 5.83
CA MET A 230 -16.91 3.71 4.72
C MET A 230 -17.14 3.04 3.36
N LEU A 231 -16.87 1.74 3.26
CA LEU A 231 -16.93 0.98 2.01
C LEU A 231 -18.33 0.43 1.69
N ALA A 232 -19.22 0.33 2.69
CA ALA A 232 -20.60 -0.09 2.45
C ALA A 232 -21.31 0.91 1.55
N SER A 233 -21.89 0.43 0.45
CA SER A 233 -22.70 1.27 -0.45
C SER A 233 -23.86 1.90 0.31
N GLU A 234 -24.29 3.10 -0.10
CA GLU A 234 -25.45 3.76 0.53
C GLU A 234 -26.71 2.89 0.44
N ARG A 235 -26.81 2.12 -0.62
CA ARG A 235 -27.92 1.19 -0.83
C ARG A 235 -27.90 0.03 0.17
N GLU A 236 -26.73 -0.52 0.49
CA GLU A 236 -26.58 -1.56 1.52
C GLU A 236 -26.87 -1.01 2.92
N LYS A 237 -26.39 0.22 3.20
CA LYS A 237 -26.72 0.90 4.47
C LYS A 237 -28.22 1.11 4.66
N LEU A 238 -28.90 1.50 3.58
CA LEU A 238 -30.37 1.66 3.60
C LEU A 238 -31.10 0.33 3.80
N LEU A 239 -30.63 -0.75 3.17
CA LEU A 239 -31.22 -2.08 3.31
C LEU A 239 -31.09 -2.65 4.72
N HIS A 240 -30.02 -2.32 5.43
CA HIS A 240 -29.79 -2.79 6.82
C HIS A 240 -30.19 -1.76 7.91
N MET A 241 -30.67 -0.59 7.50
CA MET A 241 -31.01 0.49 8.44
C MET A 241 -32.13 0.07 9.41
N GLU A 242 -33.11 -0.70 8.95
CA GLU A 242 -34.20 -1.20 9.82
C GLU A 242 -33.65 -2.13 10.91
N ASP A 243 -32.74 -3.04 10.57
CA ASP A 243 -32.14 -3.97 11.52
C ASP A 243 -31.25 -3.24 12.54
N GLU A 244 -30.47 -2.26 12.09
CA GLU A 244 -29.66 -1.42 12.99
C GLU A 244 -30.53 -0.59 13.94
N LEU A 245 -31.63 0.02 13.47
CA LEU A 245 -32.54 0.78 14.28
C LEU A 245 -33.27 -0.12 15.30
N LEU A 246 -33.69 -1.31 14.89
CA LEU A 246 -34.32 -2.27 15.80
C LEU A 246 -33.35 -2.73 16.89
N SER A 247 -32.09 -2.93 16.60
CA SER A 247 -31.06 -3.28 17.58
C SER A 247 -30.86 -2.17 18.61
N LEU A 248 -30.92 -0.91 18.21
CA LEU A 248 -30.79 0.25 19.09
C LEU A 248 -32.03 0.42 20.01
N ILE A 249 -33.23 0.11 19.51
CA ILE A 249 -34.45 0.16 20.28
C ILE A 249 -34.43 -0.88 21.43
N HIS A 250 -33.95 -2.09 21.17
CA HIS A 250 -33.83 -3.13 22.18
C HIS A 250 -32.77 -2.84 23.26
N ILE A 251 -31.73 -2.06 22.93
CA ILE A 251 -30.74 -1.62 23.93
C ILE A 251 -31.25 -0.50 24.81
N SER A 252 -32.23 0.28 24.34
CA SER A 252 -32.77 1.45 25.05
C SER A 252 -34.03 1.17 25.88
N GLU A 253 -34.61 -0.03 25.86
CA GLU A 253 -35.72 -0.38 26.76
C GLU A 253 -35.24 -0.48 28.22
N PRO A 254 -35.59 0.48 29.10
CA PRO A 254 -35.28 0.31 30.50
C PRO A 254 -36.14 -0.86 31.01
N THR A 255 -35.49 -1.87 31.57
CA THR A 255 -36.14 -2.92 32.33
C THR A 255 -37.04 -2.28 33.40
N ARG A 256 -38.31 -2.11 33.09
CA ARG A 256 -39.35 -1.82 34.11
C ARG A 256 -39.45 -3.06 34.98
N ARG A 257 -38.91 -2.99 36.19
CA ARG A 257 -39.37 -3.73 37.36
C ARG A 257 -40.37 -2.89 38.12
#